data_f5ec82763a841ebe9342393c619e67ec
#
_entry.id   f5ec82763a841ebe9342393c619e67ec
#
_cell.length_a   1.000
_cell.length_b   1.000
_cell.length_c   1.000
_cell.angle_alpha   90.00
_cell.angle_beta   90.00
_cell.angle_gamma   90.00
#
_symmetry.space_group_name_H-M   'P 1'
#
loop_
_entity.id
_entity.type
_entity.pdbx_description
1 polymer ?
#
loop_
_entity_poly.entity_id
_entity_poly.type
_entity_poly.pdbx_seq_one_letter_code
_entity_poly.pdbx_strand_id
1 'polypeptide(L)'
;MFVIIAVYILSALAVISWAGIGSEGLGAGNPDNQESIFAVLAGPILGPFAVIMSSAILVSSLASLQSTMVSPARTLLAMGFYRAVPARFAELSPRFNSPAFATWVCAGFAGLFYVVTRLLSENALWDTITALGLMICFYYGITALACVWYFRREWFTSVGNALTTFLFPLIGGLVLLVMFCVTAMDSTDPDYGSGSSVFGVGTVFILGMGVLAIGVVLMMWTRLRHPAYFRGETLPQTDSTRPIPIIRPDDDGTAVVRDPNERTHS
;
A
#
# COMPACT_ATOMS: atom_id res chain seq x y z
N MET A 1 -0.07 -14.73 13.22
CA MET A 1 0.17 -13.41 13.81
C MET A 1 1.24 -13.47 14.91
N PHE A 2 1.08 -14.26 15.96
CA PHE A 2 2.06 -14.34 17.08
C PHE A 2 3.48 -14.71 16.66
N VAL A 3 3.66 -15.64 15.72
CA VAL A 3 4.99 -16.03 15.21
C VAL A 3 5.69 -14.84 14.54
N ILE A 4 4.96 -14.06 13.74
CA ILE A 4 5.52 -12.88 13.07
C ILE A 4 5.97 -11.84 14.10
N ILE A 5 5.13 -11.55 15.10
CA ILE A 5 5.46 -10.62 16.19
C ILE A 5 6.70 -11.12 16.95
N ALA A 6 6.76 -12.41 17.29
CA ALA A 6 7.92 -12.98 17.98
C ALA A 6 9.19 -12.85 17.14
N VAL A 7 9.14 -13.12 15.85
CA VAL A 7 10.30 -12.98 14.96
C VAL A 7 10.77 -11.52 14.90
N TYR A 8 9.87 -10.54 14.77
CA TYR A 8 10.24 -9.13 14.80
C TYR A 8 10.91 -8.70 16.11
N ILE A 9 10.30 -9.09 17.25
CA ILE A 9 10.85 -8.75 18.57
C ILE A 9 12.22 -9.40 18.76
N LEU A 10 12.37 -10.69 18.45
CA LEU A 10 13.64 -11.40 18.59
C LEU A 10 14.71 -10.82 17.69
N SER A 11 14.38 -10.47 16.43
CA SER A 11 15.34 -9.84 15.51
C SER A 11 15.78 -8.47 16.01
N ALA A 12 14.85 -7.64 16.50
CA ALA A 12 15.18 -6.33 17.06
C ALA A 12 16.06 -6.46 18.31
N LEU A 13 15.72 -7.36 19.22
CA LEU A 13 16.53 -7.61 20.42
C LEU A 13 17.92 -8.15 20.06
N ALA A 14 18.03 -9.03 19.09
CA ALA A 14 19.32 -9.55 18.64
C ALA A 14 20.22 -8.43 18.06
N VAL A 15 19.66 -7.56 17.22
CA VAL A 15 20.40 -6.40 16.66
C VAL A 15 20.84 -5.45 17.78
N ILE A 16 19.93 -5.06 18.66
CA ILE A 16 20.22 -4.12 19.76
C ILE A 16 21.24 -4.70 20.74
N SER A 17 21.12 -5.98 21.06
CA SER A 17 22.03 -6.63 22.02
C SER A 17 23.45 -6.75 21.50
N TRP A 18 23.62 -6.84 20.17
CA TRP A 18 24.94 -6.99 19.55
C TRP A 18 25.54 -5.65 19.11
N ALA A 19 24.75 -4.78 18.43
CA ALA A 19 25.20 -3.51 17.87
C ALA A 19 25.04 -2.32 18.83
N GLY A 20 24.19 -2.45 19.86
CA GLY A 20 23.83 -1.35 20.77
C GLY A 20 22.84 -0.37 20.15
N ILE A 21 22.43 0.64 20.93
CA ILE A 21 21.47 1.69 20.51
C ILE A 21 22.19 2.97 20.07
N GLY A 22 23.54 2.98 20.12
CA GLY A 22 24.34 4.16 19.83
C GLY A 22 24.12 4.72 18.42
N SER A 23 24.39 6.02 18.26
CA SER A 23 24.33 6.73 16.97
C SER A 23 25.64 6.69 16.18
N GLU A 24 26.65 5.97 16.67
CA GLU A 24 27.97 5.85 16.03
C GLU A 24 28.30 4.40 15.67
N GLY A 25 29.15 4.21 14.68
CA GLY A 25 29.66 2.91 14.25
C GLY A 25 28.55 1.96 13.79
N LEU A 26 28.48 0.75 14.38
CA LEU A 26 27.50 -0.28 14.06
C LEU A 26 26.17 -0.10 14.80
N GLY A 27 26.01 0.93 15.62
CA GLY A 27 24.83 1.15 16.44
C GLY A 27 23.53 1.23 15.63
N ALA A 28 22.46 0.66 16.19
CA ALA A 28 21.15 0.67 15.54
C ALA A 28 20.53 2.08 15.40
N GLY A 29 21.00 3.05 16.20
CA GLY A 29 20.62 4.47 16.09
C GLY A 29 21.42 5.27 15.08
N ASN A 30 22.43 4.69 14.42
CA ASN A 30 23.20 5.37 13.39
C ASN A 30 22.37 5.49 12.11
N PRO A 31 22.10 6.73 11.61
CA PRO A 31 21.33 6.95 10.38
C PRO A 31 21.89 6.22 9.16
N ASP A 32 23.23 6.11 9.05
CA ASP A 32 23.87 5.42 7.91
C ASP A 32 23.59 3.92 7.86
N ASN A 33 23.25 3.31 8.98
CA ASN A 33 22.97 1.88 9.09
C ASN A 33 21.47 1.57 8.92
N GLN A 34 20.57 2.53 9.05
CA GLN A 34 19.13 2.31 9.11
C GLN A 34 18.56 1.69 7.83
N GLU A 35 19.11 2.03 6.67
CA GLU A 35 18.65 1.48 5.39
C GLU A 35 19.04 0.00 5.20
N SER A 36 20.14 -0.45 5.82
CA SER A 36 20.72 -1.77 5.51
C SER A 36 21.38 -2.44 6.71
N ILE A 37 20.83 -2.29 7.91
CA ILE A 37 21.43 -2.78 9.17
C ILE A 37 21.87 -4.26 9.10
N PHE A 38 21.07 -5.13 8.49
CA PHE A 38 21.42 -6.54 8.36
C PHE A 38 22.58 -6.77 7.39
N ALA A 39 22.72 -5.96 6.34
CA ALA A 39 23.85 -6.05 5.43
C ALA A 39 25.14 -5.55 6.08
N VAL A 40 25.05 -4.46 6.87
CA VAL A 40 26.17 -3.89 7.63
C VAL A 40 26.65 -4.88 8.69
N LEU A 41 25.74 -5.52 9.42
CA LEU A 41 26.07 -6.51 10.46
C LEU A 41 26.53 -7.85 9.90
N ALA A 42 26.22 -8.17 8.64
CA ALA A 42 26.58 -9.45 8.05
C ALA A 42 28.09 -9.70 8.03
N GLY A 43 28.89 -8.69 7.68
CA GLY A 43 30.36 -8.79 7.65
C GLY A 43 30.98 -9.14 9.00
N PRO A 44 30.76 -8.32 10.05
CA PRO A 44 31.29 -8.56 11.38
C PRO A 44 30.81 -9.84 12.07
N ILE A 45 29.56 -10.28 11.78
CA ILE A 45 28.97 -11.47 12.43
C ILE A 45 29.33 -12.77 11.68
N LEU A 46 29.15 -12.76 10.37
CA LEU A 46 29.24 -13.97 9.52
C LEU A 46 30.57 -14.09 8.77
N GLY A 47 31.40 -13.06 8.76
CA GLY A 47 32.67 -13.07 8.04
C GLY A 47 32.46 -13.46 6.55
N PRO A 48 33.15 -14.52 6.05
CA PRO A 48 33.03 -14.96 4.65
C PRO A 48 31.60 -15.36 4.24
N PHE A 49 30.75 -15.73 5.20
CA PHE A 49 29.36 -16.12 4.96
C PHE A 49 28.39 -14.93 4.82
N ALA A 50 28.88 -13.69 4.91
CA ALA A 50 28.08 -12.48 4.70
C ALA A 50 27.34 -12.47 3.34
N VAL A 51 27.92 -13.14 2.33
CA VAL A 51 27.30 -13.30 1.00
C VAL A 51 25.97 -14.04 1.08
N ILE A 52 25.83 -15.01 1.98
CA ILE A 52 24.56 -15.76 2.17
C ILE A 52 23.49 -14.82 2.70
N MET A 53 23.83 -13.98 3.69
CA MET A 53 22.91 -13.01 4.26
C MET A 53 22.46 -11.97 3.20
N SER A 54 23.41 -11.43 2.45
CA SER A 54 23.10 -10.47 1.37
C SER A 54 22.22 -11.10 0.29
N SER A 55 22.49 -12.35 -0.07
CA SER A 55 21.66 -13.10 -1.03
C SER A 55 20.24 -13.34 -0.49
N ALA A 56 20.12 -13.69 0.78
CA ALA A 56 18.81 -13.88 1.45
C ALA A 56 18.00 -12.58 1.47
N ILE A 57 18.63 -11.44 1.78
CA ILE A 57 17.99 -10.12 1.76
C ILE A 57 17.51 -9.80 0.34
N LEU A 58 18.34 -10.04 -0.68
CA LEU A 58 18.00 -9.78 -2.07
C LEU A 58 16.81 -10.62 -2.53
N VAL A 59 16.80 -11.92 -2.25
CA VAL A 59 15.69 -12.83 -2.59
C VAL A 59 14.41 -12.42 -1.86
N SER A 60 14.51 -12.06 -0.57
CA SER A 60 13.38 -11.58 0.23
C SER A 60 12.79 -10.29 -0.35
N SER A 61 13.65 -9.34 -0.73
CA SER A 61 13.23 -8.07 -1.33
C SER A 61 12.55 -8.27 -2.68
N LEU A 62 13.06 -9.18 -3.52
CA LEU A 62 12.43 -9.53 -4.80
C LEU A 62 11.05 -10.17 -4.60
N ALA A 63 10.93 -11.11 -3.65
CA ALA A 63 9.65 -11.74 -3.33
C ALA A 63 8.62 -10.72 -2.80
N SER A 64 9.06 -9.81 -1.93
CA SER A 64 8.23 -8.73 -1.41
C SER A 64 7.77 -7.78 -2.51
N LEU A 65 8.67 -7.38 -3.41
CA LEU A 65 8.36 -6.53 -4.56
C LEU A 65 7.31 -7.18 -5.46
N GLN A 66 7.47 -8.46 -5.78
CA GLN A 66 6.51 -9.19 -6.60
C GLN A 66 5.12 -9.20 -5.94
N SER A 67 5.05 -9.51 -4.65
CA SER A 67 3.80 -9.55 -3.88
C SER A 67 3.11 -8.17 -3.84
N THR A 68 3.89 -7.11 -3.64
CA THR A 68 3.40 -5.73 -3.58
C THR A 68 2.89 -5.23 -4.94
N MET A 69 3.49 -5.66 -6.05
CA MET A 69 3.05 -5.28 -7.40
C MET A 69 1.74 -5.94 -7.84
N VAL A 70 1.44 -7.13 -7.35
CA VAL A 70 0.20 -7.85 -7.70
C VAL A 70 -1.05 -7.11 -7.21
N SER A 71 -1.02 -6.55 -6.01
CA SER A 71 -2.17 -5.89 -5.39
C SER A 71 -2.68 -4.68 -6.19
N PRO A 72 -1.89 -3.64 -6.51
CA PRO A 72 -2.35 -2.50 -7.28
C PRO A 72 -2.74 -2.87 -8.72
N ALA A 73 -2.05 -3.85 -9.35
CA ALA A 73 -2.42 -4.32 -10.67
C ALA A 73 -3.83 -4.94 -10.70
N ARG A 74 -4.18 -5.74 -9.69
CA ARG A 74 -5.53 -6.31 -9.52
C ARG A 74 -6.57 -5.23 -9.18
N THR A 75 -6.20 -4.24 -8.40
CA THR A 75 -7.09 -3.11 -8.10
C THR A 75 -7.42 -2.32 -9.36
N LEU A 76 -6.41 -2.01 -10.19
CA LEU A 76 -6.61 -1.35 -11.48
C LEU A 76 -7.46 -2.20 -12.45
N LEU A 77 -7.26 -3.52 -12.46
CA LEU A 77 -8.10 -4.44 -13.23
C LEU A 77 -9.57 -4.34 -12.79
N ALA A 78 -9.82 -4.39 -11.48
CA ALA A 78 -11.18 -4.25 -10.95
C ALA A 78 -11.79 -2.88 -11.28
N MET A 79 -11.01 -1.80 -11.14
CA MET A 79 -11.45 -0.45 -11.51
C MET A 79 -11.75 -0.34 -13.01
N GLY A 80 -10.96 -0.98 -13.88
CA GLY A 80 -11.19 -1.06 -15.32
C GLY A 80 -12.48 -1.81 -15.64
N PHE A 81 -12.69 -2.93 -14.97
CA PHE A 81 -13.89 -3.77 -15.10
C PHE A 81 -15.16 -2.99 -14.73
N TYR A 82 -15.17 -2.25 -13.64
CA TYR A 82 -16.29 -1.40 -13.22
C TYR A 82 -16.34 -0.05 -13.95
N ARG A 83 -15.52 0.14 -15.00
CA ARG A 83 -15.45 1.38 -15.80
C ARG A 83 -15.11 2.64 -15.00
N ALA A 84 -14.38 2.49 -13.90
CA ALA A 84 -13.83 3.61 -13.14
C ALA A 84 -12.60 4.23 -13.83
N VAL A 85 -11.86 3.41 -14.59
CA VAL A 85 -10.69 3.79 -15.41
C VAL A 85 -10.87 3.26 -16.84
N PRO A 86 -10.05 3.67 -17.82
CA PRO A 86 -10.15 3.20 -19.19
C PRO A 86 -10.18 1.67 -19.32
N ALA A 87 -10.95 1.16 -20.29
CA ALA A 87 -11.18 -0.28 -20.49
C ALA A 87 -9.89 -1.11 -20.69
N ARG A 88 -8.81 -0.49 -21.19
CA ARG A 88 -7.48 -1.14 -21.33
C ARG A 88 -6.96 -1.76 -20.03
N PHE A 89 -7.35 -1.23 -18.88
CA PHE A 89 -6.97 -1.80 -17.58
C PHE A 89 -7.73 -3.09 -17.25
N ALA A 90 -8.86 -3.36 -17.92
CA ALA A 90 -9.63 -4.59 -17.79
C ALA A 90 -9.13 -5.74 -18.67
N GLU A 91 -8.16 -5.46 -19.59
CA GLU A 91 -7.62 -6.47 -20.49
C GLU A 91 -6.71 -7.45 -19.74
N LEU A 92 -6.93 -8.74 -19.98
CA LEU A 92 -6.08 -9.82 -19.47
C LEU A 92 -5.20 -10.35 -20.60
N SER A 93 -3.95 -10.63 -20.28
CA SER A 93 -3.04 -11.27 -21.24
C SER A 93 -3.54 -12.68 -21.59
N PRO A 94 -3.77 -13.03 -22.87
CA PRO A 94 -4.27 -14.34 -23.27
C PRO A 94 -3.37 -15.50 -22.82
N ARG A 95 -2.07 -15.25 -22.74
CA ARG A 95 -1.07 -16.27 -22.38
C ARG A 95 -0.99 -16.55 -20.88
N PHE A 96 -1.15 -15.51 -20.05
CA PHE A 96 -0.86 -15.61 -18.59
C PHE A 96 -2.10 -15.35 -17.74
N ASN A 97 -3.24 -14.99 -18.32
CA ASN A 97 -4.46 -14.58 -17.62
C ASN A 97 -4.20 -13.56 -16.52
N SER A 98 -3.27 -12.65 -16.77
CA SER A 98 -2.83 -11.62 -15.84
C SER A 98 -3.04 -10.22 -16.43
N PRO A 99 -3.29 -9.18 -15.61
CA PRO A 99 -3.49 -7.81 -16.08
C PRO A 99 -2.15 -7.17 -16.48
N ALA A 100 -1.57 -7.62 -17.61
CA ALA A 100 -0.24 -7.21 -18.05
C ALA A 100 -0.13 -5.69 -18.20
N PHE A 101 -1.10 -5.04 -18.84
CA PHE A 101 -1.10 -3.59 -19.02
C PHE A 101 -1.09 -2.85 -17.67
N ALA A 102 -1.97 -3.24 -16.73
CA ALA A 102 -2.01 -2.65 -15.39
C ALA A 102 -0.68 -2.86 -14.64
N THR A 103 -0.06 -4.03 -14.77
CA THR A 103 1.23 -4.34 -14.15
C THR A 103 2.35 -3.45 -14.71
N TRP A 104 2.43 -3.27 -16.04
CA TRP A 104 3.42 -2.39 -16.65
C TRP A 104 3.24 -0.92 -16.24
N VAL A 105 1.99 -0.45 -16.15
CA VAL A 105 1.71 0.91 -15.68
C VAL A 105 2.12 1.09 -14.22
N CYS A 106 1.80 0.11 -13.35
CA CYS A 106 2.24 0.14 -11.95
C CYS A 106 3.77 0.14 -11.82
N ALA A 107 4.45 -0.73 -12.57
CA ALA A 107 5.90 -0.82 -12.54
C ALA A 107 6.57 0.46 -13.05
N GLY A 108 6.05 1.01 -14.16
CA GLY A 108 6.54 2.28 -14.71
C GLY A 108 6.36 3.45 -13.75
N PHE A 109 5.18 3.54 -13.11
CA PHE A 109 4.91 4.58 -12.11
C PHE A 109 5.80 4.43 -10.87
N ALA A 110 5.98 3.21 -10.37
CA ALA A 110 6.86 2.94 -9.23
C ALA A 110 8.32 3.28 -9.54
N GLY A 111 8.81 2.91 -10.74
CA GLY A 111 10.16 3.25 -11.19
C GLY A 111 10.36 4.75 -11.32
N LEU A 112 9.41 5.45 -11.96
CA LEU A 112 9.45 6.91 -12.09
C LEU A 112 9.42 7.59 -10.71
N PHE A 113 8.54 7.15 -9.82
CA PHE A 113 8.43 7.67 -8.46
C PHE A 113 9.75 7.50 -7.70
N TYR A 114 10.37 6.32 -7.79
CA TYR A 114 11.67 6.06 -7.16
C TYR A 114 12.75 7.01 -7.68
N VAL A 115 12.86 7.19 -9.01
CA VAL A 115 13.84 8.09 -9.62
C VAL A 115 13.62 9.53 -9.15
N VAL A 116 12.39 10.02 -9.19
CA VAL A 116 12.04 11.37 -8.75
C VAL A 116 12.38 11.58 -7.27
N THR A 117 12.01 10.63 -6.42
CA THR A 117 12.29 10.72 -4.98
C THR A 117 13.80 10.72 -4.71
N ARG A 118 14.57 9.89 -5.43
CA ARG A 118 16.03 9.83 -5.29
C ARG A 118 16.72 11.12 -5.74
N LEU A 119 16.13 11.85 -6.70
CA LEU A 119 16.64 13.17 -7.12
C LEU A 119 16.30 14.28 -6.12
N LEU A 120 15.22 14.12 -5.34
CA LEU A 120 14.77 15.11 -4.35
C LEU A 120 15.48 14.94 -2.99
N SER A 121 15.87 13.73 -2.62
CA SER A 121 16.43 13.41 -1.32
C SER A 121 17.53 12.36 -1.44
N GLU A 122 18.65 12.58 -0.77
CA GLU A 122 19.73 11.60 -0.61
C GLU A 122 19.25 10.40 0.23
N ASN A 123 18.38 10.63 1.20
CA ASN A 123 17.77 9.64 2.07
C ASN A 123 16.36 9.23 1.59
N ALA A 124 16.18 9.13 0.26
CA ALA A 124 14.91 8.91 -0.40
C ALA A 124 14.11 7.71 0.15
N LEU A 125 14.80 6.64 0.54
CA LEU A 125 14.15 5.45 1.09
C LEU A 125 13.49 5.75 2.44
N TRP A 126 14.21 6.42 3.32
CA TRP A 126 13.72 6.79 4.65
C TRP A 126 12.53 7.75 4.56
N ASP A 127 12.66 8.80 3.77
CA ASP A 127 11.59 9.77 3.55
C ASP A 127 10.34 9.11 2.94
N THR A 128 10.53 8.18 2.00
CA THR A 128 9.43 7.43 1.38
C THR A 128 8.72 6.52 2.38
N ILE A 129 9.46 5.80 3.25
CA ILE A 129 8.87 4.94 4.28
C ILE A 129 8.06 5.78 5.28
N THR A 130 8.58 6.93 5.69
CA THR A 130 7.88 7.83 6.62
C THR A 130 6.64 8.44 5.98
N ALA A 131 6.73 8.90 4.73
CA ALA A 131 5.59 9.40 3.96
C ALA A 131 4.53 8.32 3.71
N LEU A 132 4.93 7.05 3.53
CA LEU A 132 4.02 5.92 3.42
C LEU A 132 3.22 5.74 4.71
N GLY A 133 3.85 5.88 5.88
CA GLY A 133 3.16 5.86 7.18
C GLY A 133 2.04 6.90 7.26
N LEU A 134 2.31 8.13 6.83
CA LEU A 134 1.31 9.21 6.75
C LEU A 134 0.13 8.83 5.84
N MET A 135 0.40 8.30 4.65
CA MET A 135 -0.65 7.89 3.71
C MET A 135 -1.48 6.71 4.23
N ILE A 136 -0.85 5.76 4.93
CA ILE A 136 -1.52 4.62 5.55
C ILE A 136 -2.49 5.10 6.64
N CYS A 137 -2.09 6.02 7.50
CA CYS A 137 -2.96 6.59 8.53
C CYS A 137 -4.21 7.23 7.92
N PHE A 138 -4.06 7.99 6.84
CA PHE A 138 -5.17 8.59 6.12
C PHE A 138 -6.10 7.53 5.50
N TYR A 139 -5.54 6.60 4.74
CA TYR A 139 -6.30 5.58 4.02
C TYR A 139 -7.11 4.68 4.96
N TYR A 140 -6.44 4.11 5.96
CA TYR A 140 -7.13 3.24 6.92
C TYR A 140 -8.07 4.01 7.83
N GLY A 141 -7.74 5.26 8.21
CA GLY A 141 -8.62 6.12 8.99
C GLY A 141 -9.94 6.38 8.27
N ILE A 142 -9.90 6.79 7.00
CA ILE A 142 -11.11 7.01 6.19
C ILE A 142 -11.87 5.69 5.96
N THR A 143 -11.16 4.60 5.68
CA THR A 143 -11.80 3.29 5.46
C THR A 143 -12.54 2.82 6.71
N ALA A 144 -11.97 3.02 7.90
CA ALA A 144 -12.61 2.68 9.16
C ALA A 144 -13.87 3.51 9.41
N LEU A 145 -13.84 4.83 9.14
CA LEU A 145 -15.04 5.67 9.25
C LEU A 145 -16.11 5.31 8.21
N ALA A 146 -15.68 4.94 6.99
CA ALA A 146 -16.60 4.44 5.96
C ALA A 146 -17.27 3.14 6.39
N CYS A 147 -16.54 2.23 7.04
CA CYS A 147 -17.07 1.00 7.63
C CYS A 147 -18.15 1.32 8.68
N VAL A 148 -17.86 2.22 9.63
CA VAL A 148 -18.81 2.67 10.64
C VAL A 148 -20.09 3.21 9.97
N TRP A 149 -19.95 4.07 8.97
CA TRP A 149 -21.09 4.64 8.28
C TRP A 149 -21.92 3.62 7.49
N TYR A 150 -21.25 2.68 6.82
CA TYR A 150 -21.91 1.66 6.01
C TYR A 150 -22.76 0.72 6.85
N PHE A 151 -22.24 0.25 7.99
CA PHE A 151 -22.92 -0.70 8.88
C PHE A 151 -23.81 0.01 9.94
N ARG A 152 -24.14 1.29 9.79
CA ARG A 152 -24.90 2.05 10.80
C ARG A 152 -26.26 1.45 11.18
N ARG A 153 -26.85 0.64 10.32
CA ARG A 153 -28.13 -0.04 10.59
C ARG A 153 -28.01 -1.30 11.44
N GLU A 154 -26.80 -1.81 11.56
CA GLU A 154 -26.50 -3.08 12.23
C GLU A 154 -25.80 -2.89 13.58
N TRP A 155 -25.46 -1.66 13.99
CA TRP A 155 -24.67 -1.38 15.19
C TRP A 155 -25.23 -2.03 16.46
N PHE A 156 -26.55 -1.98 16.64
CA PHE A 156 -27.20 -2.40 17.88
C PHE A 156 -28.01 -3.71 17.72
N THR A 157 -27.79 -4.46 16.65
CA THR A 157 -28.44 -5.76 16.48
C THR A 157 -27.87 -6.85 17.40
N SER A 158 -26.58 -6.75 17.76
CA SER A 158 -25.90 -7.63 18.69
C SER A 158 -24.74 -6.89 19.36
N VAL A 159 -24.38 -7.30 20.59
CA VAL A 159 -23.19 -6.76 21.29
C VAL A 159 -21.92 -7.01 20.47
N GLY A 160 -21.80 -8.18 19.83
CA GLY A 160 -20.69 -8.48 18.92
C GLY A 160 -20.60 -7.49 17.77
N ASN A 161 -21.72 -7.18 17.12
CA ASN A 161 -21.80 -6.23 16.02
C ASN A 161 -21.46 -4.81 16.50
N ALA A 162 -21.95 -4.39 17.68
CA ALA A 162 -21.62 -3.10 18.25
C ALA A 162 -20.10 -2.93 18.46
N LEU A 163 -19.41 -3.97 18.89
CA LEU A 163 -17.96 -3.92 19.09
C LEU A 163 -17.20 -3.93 17.76
N THR A 164 -17.54 -4.85 16.84
CA THR A 164 -16.75 -5.10 15.62
C THR A 164 -17.05 -4.12 14.48
N THR A 165 -18.29 -3.65 14.35
CA THR A 165 -18.70 -2.78 13.22
C THR A 165 -18.79 -1.30 13.62
N PHE A 166 -18.86 -0.99 14.92
CA PHE A 166 -18.94 0.39 15.38
C PHE A 166 -17.73 0.77 16.24
N LEU A 167 -17.55 0.14 17.42
CA LEU A 167 -16.60 0.64 18.44
C LEU A 167 -15.14 0.54 17.98
N PHE A 168 -14.69 -0.65 17.54
CA PHE A 168 -13.30 -0.84 17.11
C PHE A 168 -12.94 -0.04 15.87
N PRO A 169 -13.75 -0.03 14.78
CA PRO A 169 -13.45 0.81 13.62
C PRO A 169 -13.50 2.31 13.94
N LEU A 170 -14.42 2.75 14.81
CA LEU A 170 -14.51 4.17 15.20
C LEU A 170 -13.28 4.63 15.96
N ILE A 171 -12.90 3.90 17.01
CA ILE A 171 -11.72 4.25 17.82
C ILE A 171 -10.45 4.15 16.97
N GLY A 172 -10.26 3.04 16.25
CA GLY A 172 -9.10 2.84 15.40
C GLY A 172 -9.00 3.91 14.31
N GLY A 173 -10.13 4.22 13.65
CA GLY A 173 -10.18 5.26 12.62
C GLY A 173 -9.87 6.65 13.15
N LEU A 174 -10.41 7.03 14.32
CA LEU A 174 -10.12 8.31 14.96
C LEU A 174 -8.66 8.41 15.38
N VAL A 175 -8.10 7.39 16.00
CA VAL A 175 -6.68 7.37 16.39
C VAL A 175 -5.79 7.54 15.15
N LEU A 176 -6.06 6.82 14.06
CA LEU A 176 -5.29 6.95 12.82
C LEU A 176 -5.40 8.34 12.20
N LEU A 177 -6.59 8.96 12.20
CA LEU A 177 -6.76 10.31 11.68
C LEU A 177 -6.08 11.37 12.56
N VAL A 178 -6.11 11.21 13.87
CA VAL A 178 -5.35 12.09 14.79
C VAL A 178 -3.86 11.94 14.53
N MET A 179 -3.36 10.70 14.42
CA MET A 179 -1.94 10.45 14.07
C MET A 179 -1.58 11.03 12.71
N PHE A 180 -2.47 10.92 11.71
CA PHE A 180 -2.29 11.59 10.42
C PHE A 180 -2.12 13.11 10.57
N CYS A 181 -2.98 13.75 11.33
CA CYS A 181 -2.90 15.20 11.53
C CYS A 181 -1.61 15.61 12.27
N VAL A 182 -1.25 14.90 13.33
CA VAL A 182 -0.01 15.17 14.09
C VAL A 182 1.21 14.97 13.20
N THR A 183 1.31 13.80 12.53
CA THR A 183 2.45 13.51 11.64
C THR A 183 2.51 14.49 10.45
N ALA A 184 1.36 14.91 9.91
CA ALA A 184 1.33 15.90 8.84
C ALA A 184 1.83 17.27 9.31
N MET A 185 1.51 17.67 10.54
CA MET A 185 2.01 18.91 11.11
C MET A 185 3.50 18.83 11.42
N ASP A 186 3.95 17.76 12.07
CA ASP A 186 5.35 17.55 12.42
C ASP A 186 6.23 17.43 11.16
N SER A 187 5.73 16.79 10.10
CA SER A 187 6.47 16.62 8.85
C SER A 187 6.64 17.88 8.01
N THR A 188 6.01 18.99 8.40
CA THR A 188 6.32 20.31 7.80
C THR A 188 7.67 20.86 8.25
N ASP A 189 8.17 20.38 9.40
CA ASP A 189 9.49 20.78 9.91
C ASP A 189 10.57 20.21 8.99
N PRO A 190 11.54 21.05 8.53
CA PRO A 190 12.66 20.60 7.73
C PRO A 190 13.52 19.52 8.37
N ASP A 191 13.60 19.48 9.69
CA ASP A 191 14.40 18.52 10.45
C ASP A 191 13.65 17.18 10.71
N TYR A 192 12.38 17.09 10.30
CA TYR A 192 11.60 15.88 10.47
C TYR A 192 12.02 14.78 9.48
N GLY A 193 12.14 13.55 9.96
CA GLY A 193 12.50 12.39 9.12
C GLY A 193 14.02 12.32 8.87
N SER A 194 14.45 12.49 7.64
CA SER A 194 15.86 12.46 7.25
C SER A 194 16.59 13.79 7.40
N GLY A 195 15.89 14.86 7.80
CA GLY A 195 16.42 16.23 7.76
C GLY A 195 16.52 16.81 6.34
N SER A 196 15.95 16.11 5.35
CA SER A 196 15.88 16.62 3.97
C SER A 196 14.71 17.59 3.82
N SER A 197 14.97 18.74 3.21
CA SER A 197 13.93 19.73 2.95
C SER A 197 13.95 20.26 1.52
N VAL A 198 12.79 20.52 0.96
CA VAL A 198 12.61 21.12 -0.36
C VAL A 198 11.81 22.42 -0.17
N PHE A 199 12.38 23.54 -0.59
CA PHE A 199 11.81 24.88 -0.39
C PHE A 199 11.50 25.24 1.07
N GLY A 200 12.25 24.68 2.05
CA GLY A 200 12.05 24.95 3.48
C GLY A 200 10.90 24.16 4.12
N VAL A 201 10.36 23.17 3.42
CA VAL A 201 9.35 22.23 3.94
C VAL A 201 9.94 20.82 3.93
N GLY A 202 9.66 20.03 4.96
CA GLY A 202 10.16 18.67 5.07
C GLY A 202 9.76 17.80 3.86
N THR A 203 10.72 17.05 3.33
CA THR A 203 10.53 16.18 2.15
C THR A 203 9.42 15.15 2.38
N VAL A 204 9.28 14.63 3.59
CA VAL A 204 8.22 13.69 3.99
C VAL A 204 6.83 14.27 3.76
N PHE A 205 6.61 15.54 4.15
CA PHE A 205 5.34 16.23 3.93
C PHE A 205 5.02 16.36 2.44
N ILE A 206 6.00 16.83 1.67
CA ILE A 206 5.83 17.03 0.22
C ILE A 206 5.51 15.71 -0.49
N LEU A 207 6.21 14.63 -0.16
CA LEU A 207 5.94 13.30 -0.72
C LEU A 207 4.57 12.78 -0.32
N GLY A 208 4.26 12.77 0.99
CA GLY A 208 3.00 12.23 1.50
C GLY A 208 1.78 13.02 1.01
N MET A 209 1.77 14.33 1.22
CA MET A 209 0.66 15.19 0.82
C MET A 209 0.59 15.37 -0.70
N GLY A 210 1.73 15.38 -1.38
CA GLY A 210 1.79 15.46 -2.85
C GLY A 210 1.12 14.24 -3.50
N VAL A 211 1.43 13.03 -3.05
CA VAL A 211 0.79 11.80 -3.57
C VAL A 211 -0.71 11.79 -3.26
N LEU A 212 -1.12 12.20 -2.05
CA LEU A 212 -2.54 12.32 -1.71
C LEU A 212 -3.25 13.35 -2.58
N ALA A 213 -2.65 14.52 -2.82
CA ALA A 213 -3.21 15.55 -3.68
C ALA A 213 -3.35 15.05 -5.13
N ILE A 214 -2.34 14.37 -5.67
CA ILE A 214 -2.42 13.72 -6.99
C ILE A 214 -3.57 12.72 -7.01
N GLY A 215 -3.73 11.90 -5.98
CA GLY A 215 -4.84 10.95 -5.86
C GLY A 215 -6.21 11.62 -5.90
N VAL A 216 -6.39 12.73 -5.18
CA VAL A 216 -7.63 13.53 -5.21
C VAL A 216 -7.89 14.12 -6.60
N VAL A 217 -6.87 14.69 -7.24
CA VAL A 217 -6.98 15.23 -8.61
C VAL A 217 -7.39 14.15 -9.60
N LEU A 218 -6.74 12.97 -9.54
CA LEU A 218 -7.10 11.82 -10.39
C LEU A 218 -8.52 11.35 -10.12
N MET A 219 -8.95 11.30 -8.86
CA MET A 219 -10.32 10.95 -8.49
C MET A 219 -11.33 11.95 -9.07
N MET A 220 -11.07 13.25 -8.97
CA MET A 220 -11.95 14.26 -9.55
C MET A 220 -11.98 14.17 -11.08
N TRP A 221 -10.83 13.94 -11.70
CA TRP A 221 -10.76 13.76 -13.14
C TRP A 221 -11.53 12.51 -13.62
N THR A 222 -11.39 11.38 -12.93
CA THR A 222 -12.16 10.17 -13.23
C THR A 222 -13.65 10.35 -12.98
N ARG A 223 -14.05 11.08 -11.94
CA ARG A 223 -15.45 11.42 -11.68
C ARG A 223 -16.08 12.21 -12.83
N LEU A 224 -15.33 13.13 -13.43
CA LEU A 224 -15.81 13.91 -14.59
C LEU A 224 -15.89 13.04 -15.86
N ARG A 225 -14.95 12.09 -16.03
CA ARG A 225 -14.87 11.25 -17.24
C ARG A 225 -15.79 10.01 -17.19
N HIS A 226 -16.01 9.47 -15.98
CA HIS A 226 -16.76 8.24 -15.74
C HIS A 226 -17.87 8.44 -14.67
N PRO A 227 -18.86 9.32 -14.90
CA PRO A 227 -19.87 9.66 -13.90
C PRO A 227 -20.78 8.47 -13.53
N ALA A 228 -20.98 7.52 -14.43
CA ALA A 228 -21.79 6.32 -14.20
C ALA A 228 -21.26 5.45 -13.05
N TYR A 229 -19.93 5.31 -12.94
CA TYR A 229 -19.31 4.59 -11.82
C TYR A 229 -19.62 5.27 -10.47
N PHE A 230 -19.47 6.59 -10.39
CA PHE A 230 -19.71 7.34 -9.14
C PHE A 230 -21.19 7.42 -8.74
N ARG A 231 -22.11 7.16 -9.69
CA ARG A 231 -23.54 7.00 -9.41
C ARG A 231 -23.93 5.57 -9.03
N GLY A 232 -22.98 4.63 -9.04
CA GLY A 232 -23.22 3.23 -8.72
C GLY A 232 -23.91 2.42 -9.84
N GLU A 233 -24.06 3.00 -11.03
CA GLU A 233 -24.75 2.36 -12.16
C GLU A 233 -23.96 1.18 -12.77
N THR A 234 -22.64 1.17 -12.58
CA THR A 234 -21.75 0.13 -13.09
C THR A 234 -21.41 -0.94 -12.05
N LEU A 235 -21.84 -0.76 -10.81
CA LEU A 235 -21.66 -1.77 -9.75
C LEU A 235 -22.77 -2.81 -9.85
N PRO A 236 -22.47 -4.12 -9.72
CA PRO A 236 -23.49 -5.14 -9.66
C PRO A 236 -24.39 -4.83 -8.47
N GLN A 237 -25.69 -4.69 -8.72
CA GLN A 237 -26.67 -4.63 -7.64
C GLN A 237 -26.62 -5.99 -6.95
N THR A 238 -26.18 -6.00 -5.70
CA THR A 238 -26.09 -7.23 -4.90
C THR A 238 -27.50 -7.67 -4.51
N ASP A 239 -28.13 -8.39 -5.40
CA ASP A 239 -29.21 -9.28 -5.02
C ASP A 239 -28.53 -10.46 -4.32
N SER A 240 -28.77 -10.60 -3.02
CA SER A 240 -28.12 -11.63 -2.16
C SER A 240 -28.39 -13.08 -2.59
N THR A 241 -29.23 -13.25 -3.63
CA THR A 241 -29.57 -14.53 -4.25
C THR A 241 -28.79 -14.87 -5.51
N ARG A 242 -27.96 -13.93 -6.03
CA ARG A 242 -27.16 -14.19 -7.23
C ARG A 242 -25.77 -14.67 -6.86
N PRO A 243 -25.27 -15.75 -7.49
CA PRO A 243 -23.90 -16.20 -7.30
C PRO A 243 -22.91 -15.09 -7.70
N ILE A 244 -21.77 -15.06 -7.01
CA ILE A 244 -20.70 -14.07 -7.27
C ILE A 244 -20.26 -14.19 -8.74
N PRO A 245 -20.32 -13.12 -9.53
CA PRO A 245 -19.94 -13.18 -10.93
C PRO A 245 -18.47 -13.56 -11.07
N ILE A 246 -18.20 -14.54 -11.93
CA ILE A 246 -16.82 -14.99 -12.21
C ILE A 246 -16.29 -14.15 -13.37
N ILE A 247 -15.17 -13.43 -13.11
CA ILE A 247 -14.45 -12.71 -14.15
C ILE A 247 -13.62 -13.72 -14.94
N ARG A 248 -14.00 -13.96 -16.19
CA ARG A 248 -13.22 -14.77 -17.15
C ARG A 248 -12.85 -13.92 -18.36
N PRO A 249 -11.68 -14.13 -18.97
CA PRO A 249 -11.38 -13.52 -20.25
C PRO A 249 -12.32 -14.10 -21.33
N ASP A 250 -12.80 -13.25 -22.19
CA ASP A 250 -13.47 -13.64 -23.43
C ASP A 250 -12.44 -14.01 -24.50
N ASP A 251 -12.87 -14.51 -25.64
CA ASP A 251 -11.99 -14.96 -26.74
C ASP A 251 -11.06 -13.84 -27.27
N ASP A 252 -11.42 -12.59 -27.07
CA ASP A 252 -10.63 -11.40 -27.39
C ASP A 252 -9.71 -10.91 -26.24
N GLY A 253 -9.71 -11.63 -25.09
CA GLY A 253 -8.90 -11.31 -23.92
C GLY A 253 -9.49 -10.22 -23.01
N THR A 254 -10.71 -9.74 -23.28
CA THR A 254 -11.40 -8.80 -22.39
C THR A 254 -11.96 -9.52 -21.16
N ALA A 255 -11.89 -8.87 -20.01
CA ALA A 255 -12.46 -9.40 -18.77
C ALA A 255 -13.98 -9.19 -18.79
N VAL A 256 -14.75 -10.26 -18.97
CA VAL A 256 -16.21 -10.22 -18.99
C VAL A 256 -16.77 -10.90 -17.73
N VAL A 257 -17.83 -10.30 -17.16
CA VAL A 257 -18.64 -10.96 -16.12
C VAL A 257 -19.53 -11.99 -16.78
N ARG A 258 -19.29 -13.26 -16.48
CA ARG A 258 -20.23 -14.32 -16.86
C ARG A 258 -21.06 -14.73 -15.65
N ASP A 259 -22.35 -14.92 -15.87
CA ASP A 259 -23.24 -15.55 -14.91
C ASP A 259 -22.78 -17.02 -14.76
N PRO A 260 -22.47 -17.50 -13.52
CA PRO A 260 -22.09 -18.90 -13.29
C PRO A 260 -23.11 -19.91 -13.81
N ASN A 261 -24.36 -19.48 -14.02
CA ASN A 261 -25.45 -20.30 -14.51
C ASN A 261 -25.62 -20.27 -16.05
N GLU A 262 -24.90 -19.42 -16.76
CA GLU A 262 -24.89 -19.42 -18.23
C GLU A 262 -24.15 -20.68 -18.72
N ARG A 263 -24.90 -21.73 -19.02
CA ARG A 263 -24.36 -22.91 -19.71
C ARG A 263 -23.89 -22.45 -21.07
N THR A 264 -22.59 -22.63 -21.34
CA THR A 264 -22.03 -22.50 -22.67
C THR A 264 -22.78 -23.49 -23.59
N HIS A 265 -23.68 -22.98 -24.38
CA HIS A 265 -24.15 -23.71 -25.55
C HIS A 265 -23.01 -23.69 -26.57
N SER A 266 -22.20 -24.72 -26.55
CA SER A 266 -21.26 -25.10 -27.61
C SER A 266 -21.96 -26.04 -28.57
#